data_d0e34828cebc69fe043ed7169c8a2d91
#
_entry.id   d0e34828cebc69fe043ed7169c8a2d91
#
_cell.length_a   1.000
_cell.length_b   1.000
_cell.length_c   1.000
_cell.angle_alpha   90.00
_cell.angle_beta   90.00
_cell.angle_gamma   90.00
#
_symmetry.space_group_name_H-M   'P 1'
#
loop_
_entity.id
_entity.type
_entity.pdbx_description
1 polymer ?
#
loop_
_entity_poly.entity_id
_entity_poly.type
_entity_poly.pdbx_seq_one_letter_code
_entity_poly.pdbx_strand_id
1 'polypeptide(L)'
;MTVTVRFAPSPTGRLHVGNIRTALFNWLYAKGQGGQFVLRLDDTDLERSTAEFAQGIIDDMEWLGLTFDRIEHQSARFAQYDAAADKLKAAGLLYPCYETADELDRKRKLQRTRGLPPVYDRAALALSDDEKKALMAEGRAAHWRFKLSGGVVKWTDEVRGEQVIDTASISDPVLIREDGSYLYTLPSIVDDIDFEISHILRGEDHVTNSGAQIEIFEALGAKAPAFAHFPLLVGVDGDKLSKRFGSLSIESIREDNIEPLALLSQLAKIGTSDPVEVRHFIAELAAEFSFDKIGRAPARFDPKELEALNAKLLHEMPYKAVEDRLAKLGVTGGEEFWTTVRGNVKHVAEAADWWKIVEGPVTPKVEEADYIAAAEAALPAGEPTAETWGAWTKALKETTGRKGKGLFMPLRQALTGLDHGPEMGTLLPLIGEARIRARLKGEVA
;
A
#
# COMPACT_ATOMS: atom_id res chain seq x y z
N MET A 1 -0.13 28.72 -6.99
CA MET A 1 -0.93 27.67 -7.65
C MET A 1 -1.29 26.62 -6.60
N THR A 2 -2.51 26.11 -6.66
CA THR A 2 -2.91 24.99 -5.79
C THR A 2 -2.13 23.73 -6.20
N VAL A 3 -1.62 22.97 -5.24
CA VAL A 3 -1.00 21.68 -5.53
C VAL A 3 -2.07 20.71 -6.03
N THR A 4 -1.86 20.11 -7.19
CA THR A 4 -2.72 19.07 -7.75
C THR A 4 -1.83 17.89 -8.14
N VAL A 5 -2.12 16.72 -7.61
CA VAL A 5 -1.41 15.47 -7.88
C VAL A 5 -2.37 14.37 -8.29
N ARG A 6 -1.86 13.26 -8.80
CA ARG A 6 -2.69 12.14 -9.21
C ARG A 6 -2.07 10.79 -8.88
N PHE A 7 -2.91 9.84 -8.50
CA PHE A 7 -2.64 8.42 -8.60
C PHE A 7 -3.30 7.89 -9.88
N ALA A 8 -2.53 7.23 -10.73
CA ALA A 8 -2.94 6.86 -12.09
C ALA A 8 -2.73 5.35 -12.36
N PRO A 9 -3.46 4.47 -11.67
CA PRO A 9 -3.35 3.04 -11.88
C PRO A 9 -4.11 2.58 -13.13
N SER A 10 -3.56 1.59 -13.86
CA SER A 10 -4.31 0.87 -14.87
C SER A 10 -5.14 -0.24 -14.20
N PRO A 11 -6.46 -0.33 -14.43
CA PRO A 11 -7.33 -1.34 -13.81
C PRO A 11 -7.23 -2.69 -14.54
N THR A 12 -6.02 -3.25 -14.60
CA THR A 12 -5.66 -4.52 -15.25
C THR A 12 -5.31 -5.62 -14.25
N GLY A 13 -5.49 -5.36 -12.96
CA GLY A 13 -5.20 -6.28 -11.86
C GLY A 13 -5.42 -5.63 -10.50
N ARG A 14 -5.23 -6.41 -9.43
CA ARG A 14 -5.35 -5.94 -8.04
C ARG A 14 -4.21 -5.00 -7.67
N LEU A 15 -4.49 -4.03 -6.80
CA LEU A 15 -3.44 -3.18 -6.23
C LEU A 15 -2.56 -3.96 -5.26
N HIS A 16 -1.28 -3.65 -5.27
CA HIS A 16 -0.31 -4.18 -4.31
C HIS A 16 0.37 -3.04 -3.53
N VAL A 17 1.09 -3.37 -2.47
CA VAL A 17 1.75 -2.39 -1.58
C VAL A 17 2.61 -1.36 -2.31
N GLY A 18 3.23 -1.71 -3.44
CA GLY A 18 4.01 -0.78 -4.26
C GLY A 18 3.16 0.29 -4.93
N ASN A 19 1.95 -0.08 -5.43
CA ASN A 19 0.98 0.87 -5.97
C ASN A 19 0.48 1.78 -4.86
N ILE A 20 0.15 1.21 -3.69
CA ILE A 20 -0.35 1.99 -2.56
C ILE A 20 0.70 2.96 -2.03
N ARG A 21 1.99 2.61 -2.02
CA ARG A 21 3.04 3.58 -1.65
C ARG A 21 3.03 4.79 -2.58
N THR A 22 2.83 4.57 -3.88
CA THR A 22 2.70 5.67 -4.85
C THR A 22 1.45 6.51 -4.58
N ALA A 23 0.30 5.87 -4.37
CA ALA A 23 -0.95 6.54 -4.01
C ALA A 23 -0.80 7.35 -2.71
N LEU A 24 -0.21 6.73 -1.69
CA LEU A 24 0.02 7.34 -0.38
C LEU A 24 0.88 8.59 -0.47
N PHE A 25 2.03 8.54 -1.17
CA PHE A 25 2.92 9.70 -1.29
C PHE A 25 2.25 10.87 -2.01
N ASN A 26 1.47 10.60 -3.06
CA ASN A 26 0.64 11.62 -3.71
C ASN A 26 -0.38 12.21 -2.73
N TRP A 27 -1.09 11.35 -2.01
CA TRP A 27 -2.11 11.76 -1.04
C TRP A 27 -1.51 12.61 0.10
N LEU A 28 -0.40 12.13 0.71
CA LEU A 28 0.28 12.83 1.81
C LEU A 28 0.77 14.21 1.36
N TYR A 29 1.37 14.29 0.18
CA TYR A 29 1.82 15.57 -0.36
C TYR A 29 0.66 16.51 -0.64
N ALA A 30 -0.40 16.06 -1.30
CA ALA A 30 -1.59 16.89 -1.54
C ALA A 30 -2.19 17.41 -0.24
N LYS A 31 -2.47 16.52 0.71
CA LYS A 31 -3.12 16.91 1.98
C LYS A 31 -2.21 17.77 2.85
N GLY A 32 -0.91 17.50 2.90
CA GLY A 32 0.08 18.35 3.60
C GLY A 32 0.19 19.77 3.04
N GLN A 33 -0.09 19.95 1.74
CA GLN A 33 -0.07 21.26 1.07
C GLN A 33 -1.46 21.91 0.91
N GLY A 34 -2.53 21.31 1.45
CA GLY A 34 -3.90 21.78 1.23
C GLY A 34 -4.33 21.71 -0.24
N GLY A 35 -3.77 20.79 -0.99
CA GLY A 35 -3.98 20.59 -2.42
C GLY A 35 -5.04 19.56 -2.76
N GLN A 36 -5.11 19.18 -4.04
CA GLN A 36 -6.05 18.21 -4.61
C GLN A 36 -5.35 16.89 -4.97
N PHE A 37 -6.04 15.78 -4.71
CA PHE A 37 -5.63 14.44 -5.08
C PHE A 37 -6.64 13.82 -6.03
N VAL A 38 -6.21 13.53 -7.26
CA VAL A 38 -7.03 12.95 -8.33
C VAL A 38 -6.77 11.45 -8.44
N LEU A 39 -7.81 10.64 -8.48
CA LEU A 39 -7.73 9.26 -8.94
C LEU A 39 -8.01 9.22 -10.44
N ARG A 40 -7.02 8.86 -11.26
CA ARG A 40 -7.18 8.68 -12.70
C ARG A 40 -7.02 7.19 -13.04
N LEU A 41 -8.05 6.59 -13.58
CA LEU A 41 -7.98 5.21 -14.07
C LEU A 41 -7.43 5.22 -15.50
N ASP A 42 -6.21 4.71 -15.67
CA ASP A 42 -5.53 4.61 -16.96
C ASP A 42 -6.03 3.34 -17.69
N ASP A 43 -7.29 3.40 -18.16
CA ASP A 43 -8.09 2.31 -18.72
C ASP A 43 -8.22 2.36 -20.27
N THR A 44 -7.20 2.88 -20.95
CA THR A 44 -7.15 2.92 -22.43
C THR A 44 -6.99 1.53 -23.05
N ASP A 45 -6.49 0.54 -22.34
CA ASP A 45 -6.45 -0.85 -22.76
C ASP A 45 -7.76 -1.54 -22.39
N LEU A 46 -8.74 -1.44 -23.30
CA LEU A 46 -10.11 -1.91 -23.07
C LEU A 46 -10.23 -3.44 -22.93
N GLU A 47 -9.24 -4.20 -23.41
CA GLU A 47 -9.25 -5.67 -23.29
C GLU A 47 -8.86 -6.12 -21.88
N ARG A 48 -7.86 -5.48 -21.28
CA ARG A 48 -7.35 -5.84 -19.95
C ARG A 48 -7.95 -5.06 -18.81
N SER A 49 -8.52 -3.89 -19.10
CA SER A 49 -9.19 -3.06 -18.08
C SER A 49 -10.60 -3.56 -17.84
N THR A 50 -10.91 -3.93 -16.61
CA THR A 50 -12.24 -4.42 -16.24
C THR A 50 -12.92 -3.51 -15.22
N ALA A 51 -14.25 -3.46 -15.23
CA ALA A 51 -15.03 -2.73 -14.23
C ALA A 51 -14.78 -3.29 -12.82
N GLU A 52 -14.53 -4.59 -12.69
CA GLU A 52 -14.21 -5.22 -11.40
C GLU A 52 -12.89 -4.70 -10.84
N PHE A 53 -11.83 -4.63 -11.64
CA PHE A 53 -10.56 -4.08 -11.17
C PHE A 53 -10.65 -2.57 -10.91
N ALA A 54 -11.42 -1.84 -11.71
CA ALA A 54 -11.66 -0.41 -11.47
C ALA A 54 -12.36 -0.17 -10.12
N GLN A 55 -13.42 -0.94 -9.82
CA GLN A 55 -14.10 -0.87 -8.53
C GLN A 55 -13.19 -1.34 -7.39
N GLY A 56 -12.41 -2.41 -7.58
CA GLY A 56 -11.46 -2.88 -6.58
C GLY A 56 -10.40 -1.83 -6.20
N ILE A 57 -9.96 -1.01 -7.16
CA ILE A 57 -9.07 0.14 -6.88
C ILE A 57 -9.76 1.16 -5.98
N ILE A 58 -11.02 1.50 -6.27
CA ILE A 58 -11.81 2.44 -5.46
C ILE A 58 -12.01 1.89 -4.04
N ASP A 59 -12.43 0.64 -3.92
CA ASP A 59 -12.66 -0.03 -2.65
C ASP A 59 -11.39 -0.10 -1.78
N ASP A 60 -10.23 -0.34 -2.41
CA ASP A 60 -8.94 -0.37 -1.72
C ASP A 60 -8.55 1.03 -1.22
N MET A 61 -8.74 2.07 -2.03
CA MET A 61 -8.48 3.45 -1.64
C MET A 61 -9.39 3.90 -0.49
N GLU A 62 -10.68 3.55 -0.55
CA GLU A 62 -11.66 3.85 0.51
C GLU A 62 -11.31 3.12 1.81
N TRP A 63 -10.98 1.83 1.72
CA TRP A 63 -10.56 1.04 2.90
C TRP A 63 -9.33 1.63 3.58
N LEU A 64 -8.37 2.15 2.78
CA LEU A 64 -7.16 2.81 3.29
C LEU A 64 -7.43 4.23 3.82
N GLY A 65 -8.62 4.79 3.59
CA GLY A 65 -8.93 6.18 3.93
C GLY A 65 -8.23 7.21 3.06
N LEU A 66 -7.73 6.81 1.89
CA LEU A 66 -7.08 7.69 0.90
C LEU A 66 -8.14 8.33 0.00
N THR A 67 -8.85 9.30 0.54
CA THR A 67 -9.94 10.00 -0.18
C THR A 67 -9.40 10.84 -1.33
N PHE A 68 -10.03 10.75 -2.49
CA PHE A 68 -9.72 11.54 -3.68
C PHE A 68 -10.78 12.63 -3.90
N ASP A 69 -10.33 13.76 -4.48
CA ASP A 69 -11.22 14.92 -4.71
C ASP A 69 -12.05 14.74 -5.99
N ARG A 70 -11.57 13.93 -6.95
CA ARG A 70 -12.30 13.50 -8.16
C ARG A 70 -11.72 12.20 -8.70
N ILE A 71 -12.54 11.51 -9.50
CA ILE A 71 -12.16 10.35 -10.29
C ILE A 71 -12.30 10.65 -11.78
N GLU A 72 -11.34 10.20 -12.58
CA GLU A 72 -11.30 10.38 -14.02
C GLU A 72 -10.98 9.07 -14.72
N HIS A 73 -11.53 8.87 -15.92
CA HIS A 73 -11.34 7.69 -16.75
C HIS A 73 -10.69 8.07 -18.08
N GLN A 74 -9.56 7.49 -18.44
CA GLN A 74 -8.91 7.75 -19.72
C GLN A 74 -9.75 7.25 -20.90
N SER A 75 -10.49 6.16 -20.74
CA SER A 75 -11.39 5.62 -21.77
C SER A 75 -12.49 6.58 -22.22
N ALA A 76 -12.84 7.57 -21.39
CA ALA A 76 -13.83 8.61 -21.75
C ALA A 76 -13.22 9.80 -22.52
N ARG A 77 -11.90 9.79 -22.80
CA ARG A 77 -11.16 10.97 -23.24
C ARG A 77 -10.41 10.82 -24.57
N PHE A 78 -10.72 9.79 -25.37
CA PHE A 78 -10.04 9.55 -26.65
C PHE A 78 -10.05 10.74 -27.60
N ALA A 79 -11.15 11.52 -27.65
CA ALA A 79 -11.22 12.72 -28.50
C ALA A 79 -10.15 13.78 -28.16
N GLN A 80 -9.79 13.93 -26.89
CA GLN A 80 -8.71 14.83 -26.45
C GLN A 80 -7.34 14.30 -26.89
N TYR A 81 -7.14 12.99 -26.85
CA TYR A 81 -5.91 12.35 -27.29
C TYR A 81 -5.75 12.45 -28.81
N ASP A 82 -6.85 12.26 -29.58
CA ASP A 82 -6.87 12.44 -31.03
C ASP A 82 -6.50 13.88 -31.42
N ALA A 83 -7.08 14.87 -30.76
CA ALA A 83 -6.78 16.28 -30.99
C ALA A 83 -5.30 16.61 -30.69
N ALA A 84 -4.74 16.08 -29.59
CA ALA A 84 -3.35 16.26 -29.27
C ALA A 84 -2.41 15.56 -30.28
N ALA A 85 -2.75 14.34 -30.70
CA ALA A 85 -2.01 13.61 -31.73
C ALA A 85 -2.01 14.36 -33.05
N ASP A 86 -3.14 14.92 -33.48
CA ASP A 86 -3.25 15.67 -34.71
C ASP A 86 -2.46 16.99 -34.66
N LYS A 87 -2.42 17.67 -33.50
CA LYS A 87 -1.55 18.82 -33.28
C LYS A 87 -0.06 18.45 -33.45
N LEU A 88 0.37 17.33 -32.87
CA LEU A 88 1.74 16.85 -33.00
C LEU A 88 2.08 16.40 -34.44
N LYS A 89 1.15 15.77 -35.16
CA LYS A 89 1.31 15.42 -36.58
C LYS A 89 1.45 16.66 -37.44
N ALA A 90 0.58 17.67 -37.24
CA ALA A 90 0.63 18.93 -37.98
C ALA A 90 1.93 19.70 -37.75
N ALA A 91 2.51 19.60 -36.56
CA ALA A 91 3.83 20.15 -36.23
C ALA A 91 5.00 19.33 -36.76
N GLY A 92 4.78 18.18 -37.41
CA GLY A 92 5.82 17.27 -37.87
C GLY A 92 6.61 16.56 -36.75
N LEU A 93 6.05 16.58 -35.54
CA LEU A 93 6.66 15.97 -34.34
C LEU A 93 6.15 14.55 -34.07
N LEU A 94 5.03 14.15 -34.65
CA LEU A 94 4.52 12.80 -34.64
C LEU A 94 4.56 12.24 -36.04
N TYR A 95 5.37 11.20 -36.27
CA TYR A 95 5.62 10.68 -37.61
C TYR A 95 5.33 9.17 -37.69
N PRO A 96 4.87 8.68 -38.89
CA PRO A 96 4.50 7.29 -39.09
C PRO A 96 5.74 6.40 -39.29
N CYS A 97 5.72 5.23 -38.68
CA CYS A 97 6.70 4.17 -38.82
C CYS A 97 6.00 2.88 -39.25
N TYR A 98 6.61 2.10 -40.12
CA TYR A 98 6.00 0.93 -40.73
C TYR A 98 6.80 -0.37 -40.46
N GLU A 99 7.87 -0.29 -39.66
CA GLU A 99 8.63 -1.47 -39.26
C GLU A 99 7.81 -2.38 -38.37
N THR A 100 7.89 -3.68 -38.64
CA THR A 100 7.27 -4.70 -37.79
C THR A 100 8.07 -4.91 -36.50
N ALA A 101 7.43 -5.52 -35.50
CA ALA A 101 8.08 -5.88 -34.23
C ALA A 101 9.36 -6.72 -34.48
N ASP A 102 9.31 -7.68 -35.40
CA ASP A 102 10.44 -8.55 -35.75
C ASP A 102 11.59 -7.78 -36.40
N GLU A 103 11.29 -6.82 -37.28
CA GLU A 103 12.29 -5.96 -37.89
C GLU A 103 12.99 -5.10 -36.86
N LEU A 104 12.23 -4.49 -35.95
CA LEU A 104 12.76 -3.71 -34.84
C LEU A 104 13.61 -4.56 -33.90
N ASP A 105 13.21 -5.78 -33.59
CA ASP A 105 13.98 -6.68 -32.74
C ASP A 105 15.28 -7.13 -33.39
N ARG A 106 15.29 -7.41 -34.69
CA ARG A 106 16.53 -7.70 -35.44
C ARG A 106 17.49 -6.51 -35.41
N LYS A 107 16.99 -5.28 -35.63
CA LYS A 107 17.79 -4.05 -35.52
C LYS A 107 18.40 -3.92 -34.13
N ARG A 108 17.63 -4.06 -33.06
CA ARG A 108 18.10 -3.99 -31.67
C ARG A 108 19.17 -5.06 -31.35
N LYS A 109 18.96 -6.30 -31.82
CA LYS A 109 19.95 -7.39 -31.65
C LYS A 109 21.26 -7.05 -32.35
N LEU A 110 21.19 -6.54 -33.60
CA LEU A 110 22.38 -6.13 -34.35
C LEU A 110 23.15 -5.01 -33.67
N GLN A 111 22.44 -4.00 -33.15
CA GLN A 111 23.07 -2.90 -32.39
C GLN A 111 23.79 -3.43 -31.14
N ARG A 112 23.13 -4.29 -30.35
CA ARG A 112 23.72 -4.94 -29.15
C ARG A 112 24.96 -5.77 -29.52
N THR A 113 24.94 -6.54 -30.62
CA THR A 113 26.07 -7.32 -31.07
C THR A 113 27.28 -6.43 -31.46
N ARG A 114 27.01 -5.21 -31.90
CA ARG A 114 28.02 -4.21 -32.23
C ARG A 114 28.45 -3.34 -31.01
N GLY A 115 27.97 -3.63 -29.82
CA GLY A 115 28.24 -2.84 -28.62
C GLY A 115 27.56 -1.46 -28.58
N LEU A 116 26.54 -1.25 -29.44
CA LEU A 116 25.81 0.00 -29.52
C LEU A 116 24.50 -0.10 -28.67
N PRO A 117 24.05 1.01 -28.07
CA PRO A 117 22.77 1.05 -27.42
C PRO A 117 21.64 0.80 -28.45
N PRO A 118 20.57 0.07 -28.07
CA PRO A 118 19.47 -0.28 -28.97
C PRO A 118 18.49 0.89 -29.16
N VAL A 119 19.00 2.00 -29.72
CA VAL A 119 18.22 3.21 -30.02
C VAL A 119 17.63 3.11 -31.43
N TYR A 120 16.39 3.55 -31.59
CA TYR A 120 15.72 3.59 -32.89
C TYR A 120 16.44 4.56 -33.83
N ASP A 121 16.76 4.07 -35.02
CA ASP A 121 17.63 4.76 -36.02
C ASP A 121 16.88 5.82 -36.85
N ARG A 122 15.60 6.08 -36.57
CA ARG A 122 14.73 7.01 -37.31
C ARG A 122 14.63 6.72 -38.82
N ALA A 123 14.80 5.46 -39.21
CA ALA A 123 14.78 5.08 -40.64
C ALA A 123 13.46 5.51 -41.33
N ALA A 124 12.37 5.52 -40.62
CA ALA A 124 11.05 5.95 -41.15
C ALA A 124 11.02 7.44 -41.62
N LEU A 125 11.88 8.30 -41.05
CA LEU A 125 11.96 9.69 -41.48
C LEU A 125 12.62 9.87 -42.87
N ALA A 126 13.40 8.89 -43.34
CA ALA A 126 14.05 8.90 -44.63
C ALA A 126 13.17 8.32 -45.76
N LEU A 127 12.03 7.73 -45.43
CA LEU A 127 11.10 7.16 -46.41
C LEU A 127 10.44 8.24 -47.28
N SER A 128 10.51 8.08 -48.57
CA SER A 128 9.73 8.87 -49.55
C SER A 128 8.24 8.54 -49.45
N ASP A 129 7.39 9.41 -49.95
CA ASP A 129 5.92 9.17 -49.92
C ASP A 129 5.52 7.96 -50.77
N ASP A 130 6.29 7.65 -51.84
CA ASP A 130 6.02 6.44 -52.66
C ASP A 130 6.42 5.16 -51.91
N GLU A 131 7.53 5.16 -51.16
CA GLU A 131 7.90 4.04 -50.29
C GLU A 131 6.88 3.83 -49.18
N LYS A 132 6.39 4.89 -48.55
CA LYS A 132 5.30 4.79 -47.55
C LYS A 132 4.04 4.19 -48.19
N LYS A 133 3.63 4.65 -49.39
CA LYS A 133 2.47 4.06 -50.09
C LYS A 133 2.68 2.58 -50.43
N ALA A 134 3.91 2.20 -50.85
CA ALA A 134 4.22 0.79 -51.12
C ALA A 134 4.08 -0.08 -49.89
N LEU A 135 4.63 0.36 -48.74
CA LEU A 135 4.50 -0.33 -47.46
C LEU A 135 3.01 -0.47 -47.02
N MET A 136 2.22 0.60 -47.21
CA MET A 136 0.78 0.54 -46.95
C MET A 136 0.07 -0.42 -47.88
N ALA A 137 0.45 -0.50 -49.16
CA ALA A 137 -0.10 -1.45 -50.13
C ALA A 137 0.24 -2.91 -49.79
N GLU A 138 1.37 -3.13 -49.09
CA GLU A 138 1.73 -4.44 -48.49
C GLU A 138 0.88 -4.80 -47.26
N GLY A 139 -0.04 -3.93 -46.84
CA GLY A 139 -0.91 -4.15 -45.66
C GLY A 139 -0.25 -3.75 -44.32
N ARG A 140 0.85 -2.99 -44.36
CA ARG A 140 1.48 -2.48 -43.13
C ARG A 140 0.70 -1.29 -42.58
N ALA A 141 0.26 -1.38 -41.34
CA ALA A 141 -0.30 -0.28 -40.61
C ALA A 141 0.80 0.55 -39.93
N ALA A 142 0.63 1.85 -39.85
CA ALA A 142 1.60 2.73 -39.24
C ALA A 142 1.44 2.75 -37.71
N HIS A 143 2.54 2.57 -36.99
CA HIS A 143 2.65 3.05 -35.62
C HIS A 143 3.30 4.44 -35.62
N TRP A 144 3.00 5.26 -34.61
CA TRP A 144 3.43 6.65 -34.62
C TRP A 144 4.40 6.93 -33.47
N ARG A 145 5.54 7.56 -33.82
CA ARG A 145 6.58 7.92 -32.87
C ARG A 145 6.69 9.43 -32.74
N PHE A 146 6.88 9.89 -31.50
CA PHE A 146 7.24 11.28 -31.24
C PHE A 146 8.71 11.51 -31.52
N LYS A 147 9.01 12.53 -32.33
CA LYS A 147 10.37 12.91 -32.73
C LYS A 147 11.00 13.73 -31.62
N LEU A 148 11.88 13.11 -30.85
CA LEU A 148 12.68 13.79 -29.84
C LEU A 148 13.66 14.77 -30.47
N SER A 149 13.98 15.85 -29.77
CA SER A 149 14.91 16.88 -30.27
C SER A 149 16.32 16.34 -30.52
N GLY A 150 16.74 15.31 -29.80
CA GLY A 150 18.13 14.84 -29.78
C GLY A 150 19.03 15.77 -28.96
N GLY A 151 18.45 16.61 -28.11
CA GLY A 151 19.13 17.52 -27.20
C GLY A 151 19.21 17.02 -25.78
N VAL A 152 19.68 17.86 -24.89
CA VAL A 152 19.79 17.57 -23.46
C VAL A 152 18.61 18.20 -22.70
N VAL A 153 17.80 17.37 -22.08
CA VAL A 153 16.71 17.79 -21.18
C VAL A 153 17.21 17.79 -19.75
N LYS A 154 16.97 18.90 -19.04
CA LYS A 154 17.38 19.08 -17.64
C LYS A 154 16.17 19.48 -16.80
N TRP A 155 16.05 18.91 -15.60
CA TRP A 155 15.09 19.35 -14.61
C TRP A 155 15.61 19.08 -13.19
N THR A 156 15.04 19.74 -12.22
CA THR A 156 15.26 19.43 -10.80
C THR A 156 14.14 18.51 -10.33
N ASP A 157 14.51 17.32 -9.85
CA ASP A 157 13.59 16.36 -9.26
C ASP A 157 13.56 16.57 -7.75
N GLU A 158 12.39 16.59 -7.16
CA GLU A 158 12.18 16.91 -5.73
C GLU A 158 12.86 15.90 -4.78
N VAL A 159 13.09 14.66 -5.23
CA VAL A 159 13.75 13.61 -4.44
C VAL A 159 15.18 13.38 -4.89
N ARG A 160 15.41 13.37 -6.22
CA ARG A 160 16.69 12.96 -6.82
C ARG A 160 17.62 14.13 -7.12
N GLY A 161 17.14 15.35 -7.01
CA GLY A 161 17.89 16.55 -7.37
C GLY A 161 18.04 16.73 -8.90
N GLU A 162 19.12 17.32 -9.35
CA GLU A 162 19.33 17.59 -10.78
C GLU A 162 19.36 16.31 -11.59
N GLN A 163 18.51 16.27 -12.62
CA GLN A 163 18.43 15.18 -13.60
C GLN A 163 18.78 15.70 -15.00
N VAL A 164 19.50 14.88 -15.75
CA VAL A 164 19.98 15.22 -17.09
C VAL A 164 19.76 14.00 -17.98
N ILE A 165 18.96 14.15 -19.03
CA ILE A 165 18.73 13.11 -20.04
C ILE A 165 19.14 13.66 -21.41
N ASP A 166 20.07 12.97 -22.04
CA ASP A 166 20.40 13.18 -23.47
C ASP A 166 19.37 12.39 -24.30
N THR A 167 18.46 13.10 -24.96
CA THR A 167 17.39 12.47 -25.74
C THR A 167 17.90 11.87 -27.05
N ALA A 168 19.12 12.14 -27.46
CA ALA A 168 19.80 11.42 -28.56
C ALA A 168 20.16 9.97 -28.16
N SER A 169 20.28 9.69 -26.85
CA SER A 169 20.61 8.35 -26.32
C SER A 169 19.40 7.43 -26.11
N ILE A 170 18.19 7.92 -26.33
CA ILE A 170 16.94 7.17 -26.18
C ILE A 170 16.17 7.11 -27.50
N SER A 171 15.34 6.09 -27.65
CA SER A 171 14.48 5.95 -28.84
C SER A 171 13.32 6.93 -28.81
N ASP A 172 12.96 7.45 -29.97
CA ASP A 172 11.70 8.16 -30.14
C ASP A 172 10.55 7.28 -29.64
N PRO A 173 9.76 7.73 -28.64
CA PRO A 173 8.73 6.91 -28.04
C PRO A 173 7.57 6.68 -29.01
N VAL A 174 7.04 5.46 -29.02
CA VAL A 174 5.77 5.16 -29.72
C VAL A 174 4.65 5.74 -28.87
N LEU A 175 3.80 6.55 -29.48
CA LEU A 175 2.61 7.12 -28.82
C LEU A 175 1.32 6.43 -29.26
N ILE A 176 1.26 5.96 -30.52
CA ILE A 176 0.09 5.28 -31.10
C ILE A 176 0.59 3.99 -31.76
N ARG A 177 -0.07 2.87 -31.43
CA ARG A 177 0.22 1.58 -32.04
C ARG A 177 -0.35 1.46 -33.45
N GLU A 178 0.00 0.40 -34.19
CA GLU A 178 -0.50 0.09 -35.52
C GLU A 178 -2.01 -0.16 -35.57
N ASP A 179 -2.63 -0.62 -34.47
CA ASP A 179 -4.06 -0.80 -34.31
C ASP A 179 -4.81 0.49 -33.95
N GLY A 180 -4.11 1.63 -33.85
CA GLY A 180 -4.65 2.92 -33.47
C GLY A 180 -4.76 3.14 -31.96
N SER A 181 -4.44 2.14 -31.12
CA SER A 181 -4.50 2.29 -29.67
C SER A 181 -3.37 3.16 -29.13
N TYR A 182 -3.66 3.95 -28.09
CA TYR A 182 -2.67 4.80 -27.45
C TYR A 182 -1.80 4.03 -26.46
N LEU A 183 -0.50 4.31 -26.48
CA LEU A 183 0.38 3.99 -25.36
C LEU A 183 0.24 5.04 -24.26
N TYR A 184 0.47 4.64 -23.01
CA TYR A 184 0.18 5.45 -21.82
C TYR A 184 0.76 6.88 -21.85
N THR A 185 1.85 7.10 -22.60
CA THR A 185 2.59 8.37 -22.57
C THR A 185 1.76 9.56 -23.04
N LEU A 186 1.10 9.47 -24.19
CA LEU A 186 0.30 10.60 -24.72
C LEU A 186 -0.95 10.86 -23.88
N PRO A 187 -1.81 9.87 -23.56
CA PRO A 187 -2.94 10.06 -22.67
C PRO A 187 -2.55 10.69 -21.33
N SER A 188 -1.51 10.17 -20.70
CA SER A 188 -1.05 10.69 -19.39
C SER A 188 -0.64 12.16 -19.47
N ILE A 189 0.08 12.58 -20.51
CA ILE A 189 0.50 13.97 -20.66
C ILE A 189 -0.69 14.89 -20.95
N VAL A 190 -1.60 14.50 -21.86
CA VAL A 190 -2.81 15.28 -22.17
C VAL A 190 -3.65 15.49 -20.93
N ASP A 191 -3.88 14.42 -20.15
CA ASP A 191 -4.65 14.51 -18.92
C ASP A 191 -3.92 15.34 -17.84
N ASP A 192 -2.60 15.17 -17.70
CA ASP A 192 -1.83 15.96 -16.74
C ASP A 192 -1.86 17.47 -17.07
N ILE A 193 -1.97 17.84 -18.38
CA ILE A 193 -2.18 19.22 -18.84
C ILE A 193 -3.62 19.68 -18.50
N ASP A 194 -4.62 18.92 -18.92
CA ASP A 194 -6.03 19.31 -18.79
C ASP A 194 -6.49 19.37 -17.33
N PHE A 195 -5.90 18.52 -16.48
CA PHE A 195 -6.20 18.47 -15.04
C PHE A 195 -5.34 19.43 -14.22
N GLU A 196 -4.45 20.20 -14.86
CA GLU A 196 -3.55 21.14 -14.22
C GLU A 196 -2.69 20.46 -13.13
N ILE A 197 -2.20 19.25 -13.42
CA ILE A 197 -1.34 18.53 -12.50
C ILE A 197 -0.05 19.34 -12.27
N SER A 198 0.19 19.70 -11.03
CA SER A 198 1.35 20.52 -10.64
C SER A 198 2.59 19.69 -10.34
N HIS A 199 2.40 18.45 -9.84
CA HIS A 199 3.48 17.55 -9.45
C HIS A 199 3.16 16.12 -9.86
N ILE A 200 4.16 15.43 -10.42
CA ILE A 200 4.12 14.02 -10.81
C ILE A 200 4.99 13.22 -9.85
N LEU A 201 4.36 12.57 -8.88
CA LEU A 201 5.04 11.68 -7.93
C LEU A 201 4.90 10.24 -8.40
N ARG A 202 6.03 9.51 -8.58
CA ARG A 202 6.03 8.14 -9.11
C ARG A 202 7.33 7.39 -8.83
N GLY A 203 7.40 6.13 -9.20
CA GLY A 203 8.60 5.31 -9.07
C GLY A 203 9.76 5.79 -9.96
N GLU A 204 10.99 5.56 -9.50
CA GLU A 204 12.23 5.98 -10.18
C GLU A 204 12.49 5.28 -11.53
N ASP A 205 11.80 4.18 -11.80
CA ASP A 205 11.84 3.48 -13.08
C ASP A 205 11.33 4.33 -14.26
N HIS A 206 10.63 5.43 -13.96
CA HIS A 206 10.14 6.39 -14.93
C HIS A 206 11.07 7.59 -15.18
N VAL A 207 12.22 7.71 -14.53
CA VAL A 207 13.12 8.86 -14.66
C VAL A 207 13.51 9.11 -16.13
N THR A 208 13.92 8.08 -16.86
CA THR A 208 14.27 8.20 -18.28
C THR A 208 13.07 8.65 -19.14
N ASN A 209 11.88 8.16 -18.81
CA ASN A 209 10.66 8.55 -19.53
C ASN A 209 10.32 10.04 -19.33
N SER A 210 10.69 10.60 -18.17
CA SER A 210 10.42 12.01 -17.86
C SER A 210 11.12 12.95 -18.84
N GLY A 211 12.33 12.63 -19.28
CA GLY A 211 13.04 13.43 -20.29
C GLY A 211 12.25 13.53 -21.60
N ALA A 212 11.75 12.40 -22.12
CA ALA A 212 10.91 12.39 -23.30
C ALA A 212 9.54 13.08 -23.08
N GLN A 213 8.95 12.90 -21.89
CA GLN A 213 7.67 13.51 -21.56
C GLN A 213 7.75 15.03 -21.47
N ILE A 214 8.84 15.59 -20.94
CA ILE A 214 9.07 17.03 -20.91
C ILE A 214 9.03 17.63 -22.33
N GLU A 215 9.71 17.02 -23.30
CA GLU A 215 9.64 17.48 -24.69
C GLU A 215 8.22 17.38 -25.28
N ILE A 216 7.43 16.38 -24.90
CA ILE A 216 6.05 16.25 -25.36
C ILE A 216 5.15 17.32 -24.71
N PHE A 217 5.31 17.63 -23.42
CA PHE A 217 4.61 18.75 -22.77
C PHE A 217 4.87 20.06 -23.50
N GLU A 218 6.14 20.36 -23.80
CA GLU A 218 6.56 21.56 -24.52
C GLU A 218 5.98 21.59 -25.94
N ALA A 219 6.01 20.47 -26.65
CA ALA A 219 5.44 20.34 -28.00
C ALA A 219 3.93 20.59 -28.03
N LEU A 220 3.23 20.23 -26.95
CA LEU A 220 1.81 20.54 -26.76
C LEU A 220 1.57 21.96 -26.25
N GLY A 221 2.61 22.75 -26.02
CA GLY A 221 2.54 24.14 -25.58
C GLY A 221 2.30 24.32 -24.08
N ALA A 222 2.58 23.29 -23.29
CA ALA A 222 2.45 23.31 -21.85
C ALA A 222 3.83 23.23 -21.16
N LYS A 223 3.89 23.73 -19.94
CA LYS A 223 5.04 23.52 -19.06
C LYS A 223 4.88 22.17 -18.37
N ALA A 224 5.94 21.36 -18.35
CA ALA A 224 5.94 20.12 -17.59
C ALA A 224 5.75 20.40 -16.09
N PRO A 225 4.98 19.56 -15.35
CA PRO A 225 4.87 19.61 -13.90
C PRO A 225 6.24 19.39 -13.21
N ALA A 226 6.32 19.67 -11.91
CA ALA A 226 7.44 19.22 -11.09
C ALA A 226 7.41 17.68 -10.97
N PHE A 227 8.58 17.06 -10.87
CA PHE A 227 8.71 15.62 -10.75
C PHE A 227 9.31 15.24 -9.39
N ALA A 228 8.79 14.17 -8.81
CA ALA A 228 9.35 13.51 -7.64
C ALA A 228 9.44 11.99 -7.90
N HIS A 229 10.64 11.49 -8.14
CA HIS A 229 10.89 10.07 -8.40
C HIS A 229 11.48 9.41 -7.16
N PHE A 230 10.69 8.55 -6.52
CA PHE A 230 11.11 7.82 -5.32
C PHE A 230 11.54 6.38 -5.65
N PRO A 231 12.42 5.79 -4.81
CA PRO A 231 12.91 4.43 -5.01
C PRO A 231 11.78 3.40 -5.00
N LEU A 232 11.99 2.35 -5.79
CA LEU A 232 11.07 1.21 -5.84
C LEU A 232 11.01 0.49 -4.50
N LEU A 233 9.86 -0.10 -4.23
CA LEU A 233 9.66 -1.01 -3.12
C LEU A 233 10.13 -2.40 -3.52
N VAL A 234 10.96 -3.02 -2.68
CA VAL A 234 11.51 -4.36 -2.88
C VAL A 234 11.23 -5.25 -1.68
N GLY A 235 11.33 -6.55 -1.84
CA GLY A 235 11.25 -7.49 -0.74
C GLY A 235 12.47 -7.43 0.20
N VAL A 236 12.41 -8.16 1.29
CA VAL A 236 13.50 -8.24 2.30
C VAL A 236 14.82 -8.68 1.68
N ASP A 237 14.75 -9.57 0.68
CA ASP A 237 15.87 -10.09 -0.10
C ASP A 237 16.41 -9.13 -1.18
N GLY A 238 15.72 -8.01 -1.42
CA GLY A 238 16.04 -7.04 -2.46
C GLY A 238 15.44 -7.36 -3.84
N ASP A 239 14.70 -8.45 -3.97
CA ASP A 239 14.01 -8.80 -5.22
C ASP A 239 12.74 -7.96 -5.41
N LYS A 240 12.33 -7.80 -6.68
CA LYS A 240 11.06 -7.12 -7.00
C LYS A 240 9.87 -7.86 -6.36
N LEU A 241 8.98 -7.14 -5.69
CA LEU A 241 7.81 -7.69 -5.00
C LEU A 241 6.92 -8.57 -5.90
N SER A 242 6.84 -8.26 -7.20
CA SER A 242 5.98 -8.96 -8.16
C SER A 242 6.36 -10.41 -8.48
N LYS A 243 7.54 -10.89 -8.07
CA LYS A 243 8.03 -12.23 -8.45
C LYS A 243 7.84 -13.33 -7.41
N ARG A 244 7.70 -13.00 -6.14
CA ARG A 244 7.66 -13.99 -5.04
C ARG A 244 6.42 -13.92 -4.15
N PHE A 245 5.70 -12.82 -4.17
CA PHE A 245 4.59 -12.60 -3.26
C PHE A 245 3.29 -12.43 -4.06
N GLY A 246 2.72 -13.54 -4.50
CA GLY A 246 1.38 -13.57 -5.09
C GLY A 246 0.27 -13.06 -4.15
N SER A 247 0.63 -12.54 -2.98
CA SER A 247 -0.26 -12.23 -1.88
C SER A 247 -0.03 -10.87 -1.20
N LEU A 248 0.79 -9.97 -1.75
CA LEU A 248 0.87 -8.60 -1.21
C LEU A 248 -0.14 -7.65 -1.90
N SER A 249 -1.28 -8.21 -2.30
CA SER A 249 -2.44 -7.42 -2.70
C SER A 249 -3.07 -6.77 -1.47
N ILE A 250 -3.72 -5.64 -1.66
CA ILE A 250 -4.45 -4.97 -0.57
C ILE A 250 -5.59 -5.84 -0.07
N GLU A 251 -6.23 -6.59 -0.96
CA GLU A 251 -7.25 -7.58 -0.61
C GLU A 251 -6.73 -8.62 0.39
N SER A 252 -5.56 -9.24 0.12
CA SER A 252 -4.99 -10.23 1.04
C SER A 252 -4.59 -9.61 2.38
N ILE A 253 -4.04 -8.40 2.40
CA ILE A 253 -3.70 -7.69 3.65
C ILE A 253 -4.95 -7.41 4.49
N ARG A 254 -6.07 -7.09 3.82
CA ARG A 254 -7.38 -6.90 4.48
C ARG A 254 -7.92 -8.22 5.03
N GLU A 255 -7.80 -9.31 4.27
CA GLU A 255 -8.18 -10.67 4.70
C GLU A 255 -7.35 -11.15 5.90
N ASP A 256 -6.07 -10.78 5.95
CA ASP A 256 -5.18 -11.03 7.09
C ASP A 256 -5.50 -10.14 8.31
N ASN A 257 -6.58 -9.34 8.26
CA ASN A 257 -7.03 -8.45 9.34
C ASN A 257 -5.97 -7.43 9.79
N ILE A 258 -5.15 -6.97 8.89
CA ILE A 258 -4.21 -5.86 9.12
C ILE A 258 -4.98 -4.53 9.09
N GLU A 259 -4.70 -3.67 10.04
CA GLU A 259 -5.29 -2.33 10.09
C GLU A 259 -4.71 -1.43 8.99
N PRO A 260 -5.55 -0.67 8.27
CA PRO A 260 -5.10 0.24 7.21
C PRO A 260 -3.96 1.16 7.66
N LEU A 261 -4.09 1.72 8.86
CA LEU A 261 -3.14 2.70 9.38
C LEU A 261 -1.78 2.09 9.75
N ALA A 262 -1.74 0.79 10.10
CA ALA A 262 -0.48 0.07 10.29
C ALA A 262 0.29 -0.05 8.95
N LEU A 263 -0.42 -0.43 7.87
CA LEU A 263 0.14 -0.49 6.52
C LEU A 263 0.60 0.88 6.04
N LEU A 264 -0.23 1.91 6.19
CA LEU A 264 0.10 3.27 5.76
C LEU A 264 1.28 3.84 6.55
N SER A 265 1.38 3.58 7.87
CA SER A 265 2.51 3.98 8.69
C SER A 265 3.81 3.35 8.20
N GLN A 266 3.81 2.05 7.91
CA GLN A 266 4.98 1.38 7.36
C GLN A 266 5.36 1.96 5.99
N LEU A 267 4.43 2.03 5.05
CA LEU A 267 4.71 2.49 3.68
C LEU A 267 5.17 3.95 3.62
N ALA A 268 4.67 4.80 4.52
CA ALA A 268 5.08 6.20 4.60
C ALA A 268 6.52 6.37 5.11
N LYS A 269 7.00 5.46 5.96
CA LYS A 269 8.27 5.61 6.68
C LYS A 269 9.42 4.75 6.13
N ILE A 270 9.14 3.58 5.55
CA ILE A 270 10.21 2.76 4.97
C ILE A 270 10.93 3.51 3.83
N GLY A 271 12.27 3.46 3.88
CA GLY A 271 13.11 4.17 2.90
C GLY A 271 13.15 5.68 3.09
N THR A 272 12.73 6.19 4.24
CA THR A 272 12.92 7.58 4.67
C THR A 272 13.91 7.68 5.83
N SER A 273 14.27 8.89 6.23
CA SER A 273 15.10 9.15 7.42
C SER A 273 14.34 9.04 8.73
N ASP A 274 13.02 8.96 8.70
CA ASP A 274 12.18 8.83 9.90
C ASP A 274 12.14 7.37 10.37
N PRO A 275 11.97 7.12 11.68
CA PRO A 275 11.77 5.76 12.19
C PRO A 275 10.43 5.19 11.72
N VAL A 276 10.41 3.86 11.49
CA VAL A 276 9.20 3.12 11.14
C VAL A 276 8.40 2.87 12.42
N GLU A 277 7.43 3.74 12.66
CA GLU A 277 6.58 3.73 13.85
C GLU A 277 5.13 3.96 13.44
N VAL A 278 4.22 3.41 14.23
CA VAL A 278 2.78 3.61 14.06
C VAL A 278 2.40 5.07 14.29
N ARG A 279 1.46 5.55 13.48
CA ARG A 279 0.70 6.78 13.73
C ARG A 279 -0.77 6.41 13.94
N HIS A 280 -1.45 7.20 14.79
CA HIS A 280 -2.85 6.92 15.14
C HIS A 280 -3.84 7.64 14.24
N PHE A 281 -3.36 8.64 13.49
CA PHE A 281 -4.16 9.39 12.53
C PHE A 281 -3.36 9.57 11.23
N ILE A 282 -4.02 9.38 10.09
CA ILE A 282 -3.39 9.59 8.78
C ILE A 282 -2.92 11.04 8.57
N ALA A 283 -3.55 12.00 9.26
CA ALA A 283 -3.16 13.40 9.23
C ALA A 283 -1.74 13.65 9.81
N GLU A 284 -1.30 12.81 10.76
CA GLU A 284 0.07 12.87 11.30
C GLU A 284 1.08 12.49 10.21
N LEU A 285 0.79 11.46 9.43
CA LEU A 285 1.63 11.06 8.29
C LEU A 285 1.73 12.20 7.26
N ALA A 286 0.63 12.90 6.98
CA ALA A 286 0.61 14.03 6.04
C ALA A 286 1.43 15.22 6.56
N ALA A 287 1.34 15.52 7.85
CA ALA A 287 2.10 16.61 8.47
C ALA A 287 3.62 16.32 8.52
N GLU A 288 4.01 15.06 8.61
CA GLU A 288 5.41 14.63 8.67
C GLU A 288 6.05 14.41 7.29
N PHE A 289 5.25 14.36 6.22
CA PHE A 289 5.74 14.05 4.88
C PHE A 289 6.61 15.18 4.31
N SER A 290 7.81 14.81 3.81
CA SER A 290 8.71 15.73 3.09
C SER A 290 9.55 14.92 2.09
N PHE A 291 9.77 15.49 0.90
CA PHE A 291 10.65 14.90 -0.10
C PHE A 291 12.10 14.76 0.38
N ASP A 292 12.58 15.69 1.21
CA ASP A 292 13.94 15.67 1.75
C ASP A 292 14.23 14.45 2.63
N LYS A 293 13.19 13.83 3.19
CA LYS A 293 13.31 12.64 4.01
C LYS A 293 13.41 11.35 3.19
N ILE A 294 13.02 11.37 1.93
CA ILE A 294 13.00 10.18 1.08
C ILE A 294 14.42 9.80 0.66
N GLY A 295 14.88 8.62 1.06
CA GLY A 295 16.16 8.06 0.65
C GLY A 295 16.20 7.72 -0.84
N ARG A 296 17.41 7.47 -1.37
CA ARG A 296 17.62 7.09 -2.79
C ARG A 296 17.83 5.60 -3.01
N ALA A 297 17.96 4.83 -1.92
CA ALA A 297 18.08 3.38 -1.99
C ALA A 297 16.70 2.71 -2.03
N PRO A 298 16.56 1.52 -2.68
CA PRO A 298 15.32 0.77 -2.67
C PRO A 298 14.80 0.54 -1.25
N ALA A 299 13.52 0.80 -1.04
CA ALA A 299 12.86 0.60 0.24
C ALA A 299 12.46 -0.87 0.40
N ARG A 300 12.81 -1.49 1.54
CA ARG A 300 12.55 -2.92 1.80
C ARG A 300 11.26 -3.07 2.59
N PHE A 301 10.31 -3.81 2.06
CA PHE A 301 9.06 -4.13 2.73
C PHE A 301 9.17 -5.49 3.42
N ASP A 302 8.95 -5.51 4.73
CA ASP A 302 8.91 -6.73 5.54
C ASP A 302 7.49 -6.95 6.11
N PRO A 303 6.78 -8.01 5.70
CA PRO A 303 5.48 -8.36 6.26
C PRO A 303 5.49 -8.59 7.78
N LYS A 304 6.60 -9.10 8.34
CA LYS A 304 6.72 -9.32 9.78
C LYS A 304 6.78 -8.00 10.56
N GLU A 305 7.41 -7.00 9.99
CA GLU A 305 7.40 -5.65 10.55
C GLU A 305 5.99 -5.05 10.51
N LEU A 306 5.24 -5.29 9.43
CA LEU A 306 3.83 -4.89 9.34
C LEU A 306 2.96 -5.54 10.43
N GLU A 307 3.10 -6.84 10.66
CA GLU A 307 2.41 -7.53 11.75
C GLU A 307 2.75 -6.94 13.13
N ALA A 308 4.03 -6.63 13.35
CA ALA A 308 4.48 -6.01 14.60
C ALA A 308 3.92 -4.60 14.80
N LEU A 309 3.84 -3.80 13.72
CA LEU A 309 3.22 -2.48 13.74
C LEU A 309 1.71 -2.58 13.99
N ASN A 310 1.05 -3.57 13.37
CA ASN A 310 -0.37 -3.82 13.58
C ASN A 310 -0.68 -4.13 15.05
N ALA A 311 0.11 -5.02 15.67
CA ALA A 311 -0.03 -5.32 17.09
C ALA A 311 0.15 -4.07 17.96
N LYS A 312 1.17 -3.24 17.68
CA LYS A 312 1.39 -1.98 18.42
C LYS A 312 0.22 -1.03 18.29
N LEU A 313 -0.34 -0.89 17.09
CA LEU A 313 -1.52 -0.05 16.85
C LEU A 313 -2.71 -0.51 17.69
N LEU A 314 -2.99 -1.83 17.69
CA LEU A 314 -4.10 -2.41 18.45
C LEU A 314 -3.92 -2.24 19.96
N HIS A 315 -2.70 -2.35 20.49
CA HIS A 315 -2.42 -2.18 21.91
C HIS A 315 -2.84 -0.81 22.47
N GLU A 316 -2.90 0.20 21.62
CA GLU A 316 -3.27 1.57 21.97
C GLU A 316 -4.65 1.98 21.45
N MET A 317 -5.27 1.14 20.60
CA MET A 317 -6.52 1.47 19.90
C MET A 317 -7.68 1.64 20.89
N PRO A 318 -8.41 2.77 20.85
CA PRO A 318 -9.55 3.01 21.74
C PRO A 318 -10.73 2.10 21.37
N TYR A 319 -11.52 1.71 22.38
CA TYR A 319 -12.71 0.86 22.22
C TYR A 319 -13.64 1.36 21.10
N LYS A 320 -13.86 2.66 21.02
CA LYS A 320 -14.75 3.27 20.03
C LYS A 320 -14.38 2.94 18.57
N ALA A 321 -13.10 2.70 18.31
CA ALA A 321 -12.61 2.34 16.97
C ALA A 321 -12.89 0.88 16.59
N VAL A 322 -13.19 0.02 17.55
CA VAL A 322 -13.42 -1.42 17.36
C VAL A 322 -14.81 -1.88 17.78
N GLU A 323 -15.62 -1.03 18.40
CA GLU A 323 -16.92 -1.35 18.99
C GLU A 323 -17.83 -2.14 18.03
N ASP A 324 -18.04 -1.62 16.81
CA ASP A 324 -18.90 -2.29 15.82
C ASP A 324 -18.32 -3.64 15.35
N ARG A 325 -16.99 -3.75 15.28
CA ARG A 325 -16.33 -4.99 14.89
C ARG A 325 -16.43 -6.04 15.98
N LEU A 326 -16.22 -5.64 17.23
CA LEU A 326 -16.40 -6.52 18.39
C LEU A 326 -17.84 -7.00 18.51
N ALA A 327 -18.82 -6.11 18.30
CA ALA A 327 -20.24 -6.49 18.30
C ALA A 327 -20.57 -7.53 17.21
N LYS A 328 -20.02 -7.38 15.99
CA LYS A 328 -20.17 -8.37 14.90
C LYS A 328 -19.53 -9.72 15.23
N LEU A 329 -18.51 -9.75 16.07
CA LEU A 329 -17.86 -10.96 16.58
C LEU A 329 -18.58 -11.57 17.78
N GLY A 330 -19.69 -10.99 18.24
CA GLY A 330 -20.43 -11.43 19.42
C GLY A 330 -19.77 -11.08 20.74
N VAL A 331 -18.80 -10.16 20.74
CA VAL A 331 -18.10 -9.69 21.94
C VAL A 331 -18.88 -8.54 22.54
N THR A 332 -19.44 -8.74 23.73
CA THR A 332 -20.29 -7.77 24.44
C THR A 332 -19.66 -7.17 25.69
N GLY A 333 -18.39 -7.47 25.96
CA GLY A 333 -17.67 -7.06 27.17
C GLY A 333 -17.32 -5.57 27.27
N GLY A 334 -17.62 -4.78 26.24
CA GLY A 334 -17.43 -3.33 26.24
C GLY A 334 -15.99 -2.87 26.33
N GLU A 335 -15.83 -1.61 26.78
CA GLU A 335 -14.52 -0.94 26.85
C GLU A 335 -13.57 -1.59 27.86
N GLU A 336 -14.10 -2.06 29.00
CA GLU A 336 -13.29 -2.71 30.03
C GLU A 336 -12.66 -4.01 29.52
N PHE A 337 -13.44 -4.84 28.82
CA PHE A 337 -12.93 -6.03 28.18
C PHE A 337 -11.86 -5.70 27.11
N TRP A 338 -12.18 -4.78 26.18
CA TRP A 338 -11.22 -4.41 25.13
C TRP A 338 -9.91 -3.90 25.71
N THR A 339 -9.97 -3.01 26.68
CA THR A 339 -8.79 -2.46 27.34
C THR A 339 -7.94 -3.55 28.01
N THR A 340 -8.59 -4.57 28.57
CA THR A 340 -7.92 -5.71 29.22
C THR A 340 -7.19 -6.59 28.18
N VAL A 341 -7.79 -6.86 27.01
CA VAL A 341 -7.25 -7.86 26.08
C VAL A 341 -6.42 -7.26 24.95
N ARG A 342 -6.59 -5.98 24.57
CA ARG A 342 -5.96 -5.36 23.40
C ARG A 342 -4.43 -5.49 23.35
N GLY A 343 -3.75 -5.52 24.51
CA GLY A 343 -2.31 -5.75 24.61
C GLY A 343 -1.88 -7.19 24.35
N ASN A 344 -2.82 -8.11 24.13
CA ASN A 344 -2.57 -9.54 23.93
C ASN A 344 -3.13 -10.05 22.59
N VAL A 345 -3.57 -9.16 21.70
CA VAL A 345 -4.10 -9.51 20.38
C VAL A 345 -3.23 -8.91 19.28
N LYS A 346 -3.11 -9.62 18.18
CA LYS A 346 -2.48 -9.15 16.95
C LYS A 346 -3.50 -8.68 15.91
N HIS A 347 -4.72 -9.19 16.02
CA HIS A 347 -5.87 -8.85 15.18
C HIS A 347 -7.11 -8.69 16.05
N VAL A 348 -8.02 -7.78 15.67
CA VAL A 348 -9.26 -7.55 16.43
C VAL A 348 -10.09 -8.83 16.59
N ALA A 349 -10.06 -9.72 15.59
CA ALA A 349 -10.77 -10.98 15.61
C ALA A 349 -10.38 -11.89 16.78
N GLU A 350 -9.13 -11.84 17.24
CA GLU A 350 -8.64 -12.64 18.39
C GLU A 350 -9.31 -12.25 19.72
N ALA A 351 -9.91 -11.07 19.79
CA ALA A 351 -10.70 -10.68 20.96
C ALA A 351 -11.87 -11.63 21.22
N ALA A 352 -12.43 -12.27 20.18
CA ALA A 352 -13.50 -13.27 20.36
C ALA A 352 -13.02 -14.51 21.12
N ASP A 353 -11.76 -14.91 20.96
CA ASP A 353 -11.21 -16.04 21.72
C ASP A 353 -11.01 -15.68 23.19
N TRP A 354 -10.56 -14.46 23.48
CA TRP A 354 -10.51 -13.95 24.85
C TRP A 354 -11.89 -13.79 25.46
N TRP A 355 -12.90 -13.42 24.65
CA TRP A 355 -14.28 -13.33 25.12
C TRP A 355 -14.85 -14.70 25.51
N LYS A 356 -14.54 -15.76 24.75
CA LYS A 356 -14.87 -17.13 25.12
C LYS A 356 -14.24 -17.54 26.46
N ILE A 357 -13.03 -17.06 26.77
CA ILE A 357 -12.41 -17.33 28.08
C ILE A 357 -13.15 -16.61 29.21
N VAL A 358 -13.67 -15.42 28.98
CA VAL A 358 -14.46 -14.68 29.95
C VAL A 358 -15.84 -15.35 30.17
N GLU A 359 -16.59 -15.56 29.09
CA GLU A 359 -17.96 -16.07 29.12
C GLU A 359 -18.06 -17.59 29.37
N GLY A 360 -17.03 -18.33 28.97
CA GLY A 360 -17.03 -19.79 29.01
C GLY A 360 -17.75 -20.43 27.81
N PRO A 361 -17.83 -21.76 27.79
CA PRO A 361 -17.24 -22.69 28.77
C PRO A 361 -15.71 -22.85 28.58
N VAL A 362 -14.98 -22.85 29.67
CA VAL A 362 -13.51 -23.10 29.70
C VAL A 362 -13.29 -24.44 30.42
N THR A 363 -12.45 -25.29 29.86
CA THR A 363 -11.95 -26.50 30.51
C THR A 363 -10.72 -26.14 31.36
N PRO A 364 -10.81 -26.17 32.72
CA PRO A 364 -9.69 -25.85 33.57
C PRO A 364 -8.55 -26.85 33.41
N LYS A 365 -7.29 -26.36 33.50
CA LYS A 365 -6.10 -27.21 33.63
C LYS A 365 -5.66 -27.21 35.09
N VAL A 366 -6.04 -28.27 35.81
CA VAL A 366 -5.74 -28.45 37.22
C VAL A 366 -4.70 -29.56 37.37
N GLU A 367 -3.42 -29.19 37.32
CA GLU A 367 -2.29 -30.13 37.48
C GLU A 367 -1.91 -30.32 38.92
N GLU A 368 -2.15 -29.33 39.79
CA GLU A 368 -1.80 -29.31 41.22
C GLU A 368 -3.02 -29.18 42.09
N ALA A 369 -3.82 -30.26 42.22
CA ALA A 369 -5.14 -30.26 42.87
C ALA A 369 -5.11 -29.70 44.30
N ASP A 370 -4.16 -30.08 45.14
CA ASP A 370 -4.05 -29.60 46.53
C ASP A 370 -3.83 -28.10 46.61
N TYR A 371 -3.00 -27.56 45.69
CA TYR A 371 -2.78 -26.09 45.60
C TYR A 371 -4.02 -25.36 45.13
N ILE A 372 -4.70 -25.87 44.15
CA ILE A 372 -5.91 -25.23 43.61
C ILE A 372 -7.06 -25.29 44.63
N ALA A 373 -7.18 -26.37 45.42
CA ALA A 373 -8.12 -26.44 46.54
C ALA A 373 -7.81 -25.40 47.63
N ALA A 374 -6.54 -25.23 47.99
CA ALA A 374 -6.12 -24.17 48.90
C ALA A 374 -6.38 -22.76 48.31
N ALA A 375 -6.28 -22.61 47.01
CA ALA A 375 -6.56 -21.36 46.32
C ALA A 375 -8.07 -21.02 46.33
N GLU A 376 -8.91 -22.03 46.09
CA GLU A 376 -10.39 -21.87 46.19
C GLU A 376 -10.81 -21.45 47.58
N ALA A 377 -10.25 -22.08 48.62
CA ALA A 377 -10.57 -21.76 50.02
C ALA A 377 -10.10 -20.34 50.43
N ALA A 378 -9.00 -19.84 49.84
CA ALA A 378 -8.45 -18.53 50.13
C ALA A 378 -9.02 -17.40 49.24
N LEU A 379 -9.90 -17.73 48.26
CA LEU A 379 -10.50 -16.73 47.41
C LEU A 379 -11.43 -15.81 48.23
N PRO A 380 -11.24 -14.47 48.18
CA PRO A 380 -12.16 -13.55 48.84
C PRO A 380 -13.62 -13.78 48.39
N ALA A 381 -14.54 -13.57 49.28
CA ALA A 381 -15.98 -13.69 48.97
C ALA A 381 -16.45 -12.41 48.26
N GLY A 382 -17.39 -12.55 47.32
CA GLY A 382 -18.01 -11.48 46.55
C GLY A 382 -17.39 -11.31 45.17
N GLU A 383 -18.02 -10.43 44.37
CA GLU A 383 -17.57 -10.18 42.99
C GLU A 383 -16.12 -9.63 42.99
N PRO A 384 -15.25 -10.17 42.13
CA PRO A 384 -13.85 -9.73 42.05
C PRO A 384 -13.74 -8.29 41.60
N THR A 385 -12.78 -7.59 42.20
CA THR A 385 -12.31 -6.25 41.77
C THR A 385 -10.88 -6.32 41.26
N ALA A 386 -10.35 -5.23 40.78
CA ALA A 386 -8.95 -5.13 40.34
C ALA A 386 -7.93 -5.49 41.43
N GLU A 387 -8.28 -5.24 42.71
CA GLU A 387 -7.45 -5.55 43.88
C GLU A 387 -7.51 -7.02 44.31
N THR A 388 -8.55 -7.76 43.91
CA THR A 388 -8.80 -9.14 44.31
C THR A 388 -7.62 -10.05 44.00
N TRP A 389 -7.05 -9.96 42.82
CA TRP A 389 -5.89 -10.78 42.43
C TRP A 389 -4.69 -10.57 43.36
N GLY A 390 -4.37 -9.30 43.66
CA GLY A 390 -3.26 -8.94 44.57
C GLY A 390 -3.45 -9.46 45.98
N ALA A 391 -4.67 -9.27 46.55
CA ALA A 391 -4.99 -9.71 47.89
C ALA A 391 -5.00 -11.25 47.99
N TRP A 392 -5.62 -11.93 47.02
CA TRP A 392 -5.72 -13.39 46.96
C TRP A 392 -4.32 -14.05 46.83
N THR A 393 -3.50 -13.60 45.89
CA THR A 393 -2.17 -14.16 45.70
C THR A 393 -1.19 -13.84 46.84
N LYS A 394 -1.39 -12.71 47.55
CA LYS A 394 -0.66 -12.42 48.79
C LYS A 394 -1.03 -13.43 49.92
N ALA A 395 -2.31 -13.70 50.13
CA ALA A 395 -2.75 -14.69 51.11
C ALA A 395 -2.21 -16.10 50.79
N LEU A 396 -2.24 -16.50 49.51
CA LEU A 396 -1.70 -17.76 49.01
C LEU A 396 -0.19 -17.87 49.23
N LYS A 397 0.56 -16.79 49.00
CA LYS A 397 2.00 -16.75 49.29
C LYS A 397 2.33 -16.97 50.76
N GLU A 398 1.54 -16.36 51.63
CA GLU A 398 1.72 -16.50 53.07
C GLU A 398 1.39 -17.92 53.59
N THR A 399 0.34 -18.53 53.04
CA THR A 399 -0.15 -19.87 53.48
C THR A 399 0.63 -21.02 52.86
N THR A 400 1.05 -20.89 51.58
CA THR A 400 1.70 -21.99 50.85
C THR A 400 3.23 -21.83 50.69
N GLY A 401 3.76 -20.66 50.98
CA GLY A 401 5.19 -20.33 50.77
C GLY A 401 5.59 -20.22 49.31
N ARG A 402 4.67 -20.37 48.32
CA ARG A 402 4.96 -20.33 46.90
C ARG A 402 5.29 -18.91 46.42
N LYS A 403 6.07 -18.81 45.33
CA LYS A 403 6.50 -17.52 44.73
C LYS A 403 6.64 -17.65 43.21
N GLY A 404 6.57 -16.50 42.53
CA GLY A 404 6.81 -16.40 41.08
C GLY A 404 5.92 -17.33 40.25
N LYS A 405 6.49 -17.99 39.25
CA LYS A 405 5.76 -18.85 38.31
C LYS A 405 4.95 -19.95 39.03
N GLY A 406 5.50 -20.58 40.09
CA GLY A 406 4.81 -21.62 40.85
C GLY A 406 3.61 -21.12 41.66
N LEU A 407 3.47 -19.81 41.93
CA LEU A 407 2.31 -19.21 42.55
C LEU A 407 1.24 -18.88 41.51
N PHE A 408 1.63 -18.22 40.41
CA PHE A 408 0.68 -17.60 39.48
C PHE A 408 0.22 -18.52 38.35
N MET A 409 1.10 -19.39 37.84
CA MET A 409 0.81 -20.19 36.63
C MET A 409 -0.29 -21.22 36.85
N PRO A 410 -0.31 -22.00 37.94
CA PRO A 410 -1.42 -22.96 38.18
C PRO A 410 -2.78 -22.26 38.28
N LEU A 411 -2.83 -21.06 38.88
CA LEU A 411 -4.06 -20.27 38.97
C LEU A 411 -4.53 -19.83 37.60
N ARG A 412 -3.64 -19.29 36.78
CA ARG A 412 -3.95 -18.88 35.40
C ARG A 412 -4.50 -20.07 34.60
N GLN A 413 -3.81 -21.21 34.63
CA GLN A 413 -4.19 -22.41 33.92
C GLN A 413 -5.54 -22.96 34.36
N ALA A 414 -5.83 -22.94 35.67
CA ALA A 414 -7.13 -23.33 36.21
C ALA A 414 -8.26 -22.39 35.74
N LEU A 415 -7.97 -21.08 35.67
CA LEU A 415 -9.00 -20.08 35.36
C LEU A 415 -9.22 -19.88 33.87
N THR A 416 -8.18 -20.01 33.03
CA THR A 416 -8.22 -19.68 31.61
C THR A 416 -7.92 -20.86 30.68
N GLY A 417 -7.37 -21.96 31.20
CA GLY A 417 -6.87 -23.08 30.39
C GLY A 417 -5.53 -22.77 29.69
N LEU A 418 -4.98 -21.55 29.84
CA LEU A 418 -3.81 -21.04 29.11
C LEU A 418 -2.67 -20.71 30.06
N ASP A 419 -1.44 -20.65 29.52
CA ASP A 419 -0.20 -20.28 30.24
C ASP A 419 0.24 -18.83 29.98
N HIS A 420 -0.49 -18.11 29.15
CA HIS A 420 -0.23 -16.71 28.76
C HIS A 420 -1.54 -15.91 28.69
N GLY A 421 -1.43 -14.61 28.47
CA GLY A 421 -2.59 -13.73 28.23
C GLY A 421 -2.59 -12.47 29.11
N PRO A 422 -3.73 -11.76 29.16
CA PRO A 422 -3.92 -10.52 29.90
C PRO A 422 -3.55 -10.65 31.38
N GLU A 423 -3.33 -9.52 32.02
CA GLU A 423 -3.12 -9.50 33.47
C GLU A 423 -4.34 -10.05 34.22
N MET A 424 -4.12 -10.96 35.17
CA MET A 424 -5.20 -11.59 35.90
C MET A 424 -5.98 -10.61 36.77
N GLY A 425 -5.34 -9.53 37.23
CA GLY A 425 -6.01 -8.49 38.02
C GLY A 425 -7.15 -7.80 37.26
N THR A 426 -7.00 -7.59 35.96
CA THR A 426 -8.01 -7.00 35.09
C THR A 426 -8.96 -8.04 34.47
N LEU A 427 -8.50 -9.29 34.34
CA LEU A 427 -9.32 -10.36 33.76
C LEU A 427 -10.32 -10.97 34.74
N LEU A 428 -9.97 -11.09 36.03
CA LEU A 428 -10.82 -11.71 37.08
C LEU A 428 -12.19 -11.04 37.20
N PRO A 429 -12.30 -9.71 37.27
CA PRO A 429 -13.62 -9.04 37.34
C PRO A 429 -14.52 -9.39 36.16
N LEU A 430 -13.97 -9.59 34.99
CA LEU A 430 -14.70 -9.96 33.78
C LEU A 430 -15.20 -11.41 33.82
N ILE A 431 -14.42 -12.33 34.40
CA ILE A 431 -14.83 -13.75 34.56
C ILE A 431 -15.97 -13.88 35.58
N GLY A 432 -15.89 -13.16 36.70
CA GLY A 432 -16.89 -13.18 37.80
C GLY A 432 -16.73 -14.33 38.78
N GLU A 433 -17.20 -14.12 40.05
CA GLU A 433 -16.98 -15.04 41.15
C GLU A 433 -17.48 -16.46 40.86
N ALA A 434 -18.67 -16.59 40.30
CA ALA A 434 -19.30 -17.89 40.08
C ALA A 434 -18.44 -18.79 39.15
N ARG A 435 -17.97 -18.25 38.02
CA ARG A 435 -17.11 -18.99 37.07
C ARG A 435 -15.73 -19.27 37.66
N ILE A 436 -15.14 -18.33 38.39
CA ILE A 436 -13.86 -18.53 39.06
C ILE A 436 -13.93 -19.72 40.01
N ARG A 437 -14.95 -19.80 40.89
CA ARG A 437 -15.11 -20.89 41.82
C ARG A 437 -15.36 -22.24 41.14
N ALA A 438 -16.20 -22.28 40.11
CA ALA A 438 -16.43 -23.49 39.34
C ALA A 438 -15.14 -24.01 38.70
N ARG A 439 -14.37 -23.11 38.03
CA ARG A 439 -13.09 -23.47 37.38
C ARG A 439 -12.02 -23.94 38.37
N LEU A 440 -11.95 -23.34 39.56
CA LEU A 440 -11.04 -23.82 40.62
C LEU A 440 -11.41 -25.21 41.14
N LYS A 441 -12.68 -25.60 41.09
CA LYS A 441 -13.16 -26.98 41.41
C LYS A 441 -12.95 -27.97 40.26
N GLY A 442 -12.38 -27.50 39.10
CA GLY A 442 -12.17 -28.31 37.92
C GLY A 442 -13.43 -28.49 37.06
N GLU A 443 -14.48 -27.72 37.33
CA GLU A 443 -15.71 -27.74 36.54
C GLU A 443 -15.56 -26.89 35.28
N VAL A 444 -16.15 -27.38 34.18
CA VAL A 444 -16.19 -26.60 32.91
C VAL A 444 -17.20 -25.47 33.09
N ALA A 445 -16.74 -24.23 33.00
CA ALA A 445 -17.58 -23.05 33.30
C ALA A 445 -17.15 -21.82 32.45
#